data_ac09dbb48dcd96d3aea37b3a61b8e3e7
#
_entry.id   ac09dbb48dcd96d3aea37b3a61b8e3e7
#
_cell.length_a   1.000
_cell.length_b   1.000
_cell.length_c   1.000
_cell.angle_alpha   90.00
_cell.angle_beta   90.00
_cell.angle_gamma   90.00
#
_symmetry.space_group_name_H-M   'P 1'
#
loop_
_entity.id
_entity.type
_entity.pdbx_description
1 polymer ?
#
loop_
_entity_poly.entity_id
_entity_poly.type
_entity_poly.pdbx_seq_one_letter_code
_entity_poly.pdbx_strand_id
1 'polypeptide(L)'
;MQRKLIVVTAAYGHDTVHAAGGQTAMLPIIAGAGADGVEIRRELFTDAELSALTTLASAIECFDLLACYSAPQPLFMDDGRLNPQLPSLLQEAKTLRALWLKVSLGHFVRAEQFDTLRDWLESSGMALVVENDQTACGRLAPMQRFNAACQQHALPVHLTFDMGNWLWVGDSPEEAAHQLAKSVGYVHVKAATAHHDSYRAVPPDQAEPRWLDLLKLLPTDVPRGIEFPLEGADLTAVTRHYVDLLRKE
;
A
#
# COMPACT_ATOMS: atom_id res chain seq x y z
N MET A 1 2.74 -11.64 -18.17
CA MET A 1 3.68 -11.73 -17.00
C MET A 1 2.88 -12.21 -15.79
N GLN A 2 3.51 -12.97 -14.90
CA GLN A 2 2.85 -13.37 -13.65
C GLN A 2 2.71 -12.14 -12.75
N ARG A 3 1.55 -11.96 -12.11
CA ARG A 3 1.27 -10.86 -11.17
C ARG A 3 2.24 -10.89 -9.99
N LYS A 4 2.75 -9.74 -9.58
CA LYS A 4 3.65 -9.62 -8.44
C LYS A 4 2.86 -9.62 -7.13
N LEU A 5 3.31 -10.41 -6.15
CA LEU A 5 2.75 -10.48 -4.81
C LEU A 5 3.73 -9.84 -3.83
N ILE A 6 3.25 -8.83 -3.14
CA ILE A 6 4.00 -8.02 -2.18
C ILE A 6 3.47 -8.33 -0.79
N VAL A 7 4.32 -8.50 0.19
CA VAL A 7 3.90 -8.64 1.59
C VAL A 7 4.14 -7.33 2.31
N VAL A 8 3.09 -6.79 2.90
CA VAL A 8 3.17 -5.59 3.73
C VAL A 8 3.69 -5.97 5.11
N THR A 9 4.78 -5.36 5.57
CA THR A 9 5.40 -5.73 6.87
C THR A 9 4.46 -5.56 8.04
N ALA A 10 3.52 -4.59 7.98
CA ALA A 10 2.49 -4.40 8.99
C ALA A 10 1.53 -5.59 9.15
N ALA A 11 1.43 -6.48 8.15
CA ALA A 11 0.61 -7.69 8.23
C ALA A 11 1.05 -8.64 9.36
N TYR A 12 2.32 -8.59 9.77
CA TYR A 12 2.84 -9.38 10.91
C TYR A 12 2.53 -8.77 12.28
N GLY A 13 1.96 -7.56 12.32
CA GLY A 13 1.70 -6.81 13.55
C GLY A 13 2.93 -6.06 14.07
N HIS A 14 2.69 -4.87 14.62
CA HIS A 14 3.73 -3.98 15.14
C HIS A 14 4.65 -4.67 16.17
N ASP A 15 4.04 -5.35 17.15
CA ASP A 15 4.79 -5.97 18.25
C ASP A 15 5.68 -7.12 17.76
N THR A 16 5.21 -7.91 16.80
CA THR A 16 5.98 -9.01 16.20
C THR A 16 7.18 -8.47 15.43
N VAL A 17 6.97 -7.45 14.59
CA VAL A 17 8.05 -6.82 13.82
C VAL A 17 9.09 -6.20 14.76
N HIS A 18 8.65 -5.47 15.78
CA HIS A 18 9.54 -4.83 16.75
C HIS A 18 10.33 -5.87 17.59
N ALA A 19 9.65 -6.92 18.07
CA ALA A 19 10.29 -7.99 18.86
C ALA A 19 11.33 -8.78 18.04
N ALA A 20 11.14 -8.88 16.72
CA ALA A 20 12.10 -9.51 15.81
C ALA A 20 13.33 -8.65 15.52
N GLY A 21 13.32 -7.36 15.91
CA GLY A 21 14.41 -6.41 15.68
C GLY A 21 14.21 -5.51 14.46
N GLY A 22 12.98 -5.38 13.96
CA GLY A 22 12.59 -4.49 12.86
C GLY A 22 12.17 -5.21 11.59
N GLN A 23 11.89 -4.42 10.56
CA GLN A 23 11.36 -4.93 9.29
C GLN A 23 12.37 -5.78 8.51
N THR A 24 13.65 -5.52 8.70
CA THR A 24 14.74 -6.34 8.11
C THR A 24 14.61 -7.82 8.48
N ALA A 25 14.18 -8.12 9.71
CA ALA A 25 13.99 -9.50 10.17
C ALA A 25 12.82 -10.23 9.49
N MET A 26 11.89 -9.51 8.84
CA MET A 26 10.79 -10.10 8.07
C MET A 26 11.22 -10.56 6.67
N LEU A 27 12.32 -10.04 6.13
CA LEU A 27 12.74 -10.33 4.75
C LEU A 27 12.95 -11.83 4.47
N PRO A 28 13.67 -12.60 5.33
CA PRO A 28 13.83 -14.04 5.10
C PRO A 28 12.50 -14.81 5.16
N ILE A 29 11.53 -14.36 5.97
CA ILE A 29 10.20 -14.95 6.06
C ILE A 29 9.45 -14.72 4.74
N ILE A 30 9.45 -13.49 4.25
CA ILE A 30 8.77 -13.06 3.02
C ILE A 30 9.36 -13.77 1.80
N ALA A 31 10.68 -13.76 1.67
CA ALA A 31 11.39 -14.45 0.58
C ALA A 31 11.18 -15.97 0.65
N GLY A 32 11.31 -16.57 1.84
CA GLY A 32 11.07 -17.98 2.07
C GLY A 32 9.64 -18.42 1.78
N ALA A 33 8.67 -17.51 1.88
CA ALA A 33 7.28 -17.74 1.50
C ALA A 33 7.04 -17.69 -0.04
N GLY A 34 8.02 -17.24 -0.83
CA GLY A 34 7.91 -17.13 -2.28
C GLY A 34 7.18 -15.87 -2.77
N ALA A 35 7.10 -14.82 -1.96
CA ALA A 35 6.60 -13.52 -2.39
C ALA A 35 7.59 -12.86 -3.36
N ASP A 36 7.10 -11.94 -4.20
CA ASP A 36 7.93 -11.21 -5.16
C ASP A 36 8.51 -9.92 -4.58
N GLY A 37 7.98 -9.43 -3.46
CA GLY A 37 8.46 -8.19 -2.86
C GLY A 37 7.91 -7.93 -1.47
N VAL A 38 8.37 -6.83 -0.89
CA VAL A 38 8.02 -6.35 0.43
C VAL A 38 7.58 -4.89 0.37
N GLU A 39 6.52 -4.55 1.10
CA GLU A 39 6.18 -3.15 1.38
C GLU A 39 6.71 -2.77 2.75
N ILE A 40 7.68 -1.88 2.76
CA ILE A 40 8.27 -1.31 3.96
C ILE A 40 7.35 -0.19 4.46
N ARG A 41 7.02 -0.22 5.75
CA ARG A 41 6.14 0.73 6.43
C ARG A 41 6.98 1.72 7.25
N ARG A 42 6.86 3.02 6.93
CA ARG A 42 7.66 4.06 7.59
C ARG A 42 7.42 4.12 9.10
N GLU A 43 6.19 3.92 9.53
CA GLU A 43 5.78 3.94 10.94
C GLU A 43 6.31 2.75 11.76
N LEU A 44 6.83 1.71 11.09
CA LEU A 44 7.42 0.54 11.75
C LEU A 44 8.95 0.60 11.81
N PHE A 45 9.58 1.65 11.31
CA PHE A 45 11.03 1.77 11.40
C PHE A 45 11.49 1.85 12.85
N THR A 46 12.53 1.09 13.14
CA THR A 46 13.40 1.40 14.27
C THR A 46 14.29 2.60 13.91
N ASP A 47 14.82 3.32 14.92
CA ASP A 47 15.76 4.42 14.68
C ASP A 47 17.00 3.96 13.89
N ALA A 48 17.43 2.72 14.11
CA ALA A 48 18.55 2.10 13.42
C ALA A 48 18.24 1.88 11.93
N GLU A 49 17.06 1.36 11.59
CA GLU A 49 16.65 1.15 10.20
C GLU A 49 16.46 2.48 9.46
N LEU A 50 15.81 3.46 10.08
CA LEU A 50 15.60 4.77 9.46
C LEU A 50 16.92 5.50 9.17
N SER A 51 17.92 5.35 10.03
CA SER A 51 19.26 5.91 9.83
C SER A 51 20.10 5.14 8.82
N ALA A 52 19.71 3.91 8.44
CA ALA A 52 20.49 2.99 7.60
C ALA A 52 19.68 2.43 6.41
N LEU A 53 18.84 3.27 5.76
CA LEU A 53 17.97 2.86 4.64
C LEU A 53 18.74 2.17 3.49
N THR A 54 19.99 2.56 3.23
CA THR A 54 20.84 1.92 2.22
C THR A 54 21.14 0.47 2.59
N THR A 55 21.34 0.18 3.88
CA THR A 55 21.57 -1.18 4.38
C THR A 55 20.31 -2.03 4.21
N LEU A 56 19.14 -1.47 4.54
CA LEU A 56 17.86 -2.15 4.33
C LEU A 56 17.62 -2.42 2.83
N ALA A 57 17.88 -1.43 1.96
CA ALA A 57 17.78 -1.63 0.51
C ALA A 57 18.65 -2.78 0.01
N SER A 58 19.90 -2.86 0.49
CA SER A 58 20.81 -3.96 0.14
C SER A 58 20.33 -5.31 0.69
N ALA A 59 19.74 -5.32 1.88
CA ALA A 59 19.16 -6.54 2.43
C ALA A 59 17.96 -7.02 1.61
N ILE A 60 17.06 -6.13 1.18
CA ILE A 60 15.92 -6.46 0.31
C ILE A 60 16.43 -7.07 -1.01
N GLU A 61 17.45 -6.47 -1.62
CA GLU A 61 18.08 -6.97 -2.85
C GLU A 61 18.74 -8.35 -2.65
N CYS A 62 19.41 -8.59 -1.52
CA CYS A 62 20.01 -9.90 -1.20
C CYS A 62 18.99 -11.03 -1.11
N PHE A 63 17.74 -10.73 -0.77
CA PHE A 63 16.65 -11.69 -0.77
C PHE A 63 15.88 -11.76 -2.09
N ASP A 64 16.34 -11.08 -3.15
CA ASP A 64 15.70 -11.00 -4.47
C ASP A 64 14.26 -10.48 -4.40
N LEU A 65 13.99 -9.55 -3.49
CA LEU A 65 12.69 -8.94 -3.28
C LEU A 65 12.60 -7.56 -3.95
N LEU A 66 11.45 -7.25 -4.53
CA LEU A 66 11.09 -5.89 -4.92
C LEU A 66 10.76 -5.08 -3.67
N ALA A 67 11.19 -3.83 -3.63
CA ALA A 67 10.82 -2.90 -2.57
C ALA A 67 9.62 -2.04 -2.98
N CYS A 68 8.64 -1.88 -2.08
CA CYS A 68 7.62 -0.84 -2.09
C CYS A 68 7.75 -0.05 -0.79
N TYR A 69 7.42 1.23 -0.80
CA TYR A 69 7.55 2.06 0.38
C TYR A 69 6.26 2.79 0.70
N SER A 70 5.80 2.67 1.94
CA SER A 70 4.58 3.29 2.43
C SER A 70 4.88 4.22 3.60
N ALA A 71 4.35 5.44 3.53
CA ALA A 71 4.43 6.43 4.58
C ALA A 71 3.02 6.82 5.06
N PRO A 72 2.82 6.98 6.40
CA PRO A 72 1.52 7.32 6.96
C PRO A 72 1.12 8.79 6.72
N GLN A 73 2.04 9.60 6.21
CA GLN A 73 1.78 11.00 5.91
C GLN A 73 0.80 11.13 4.75
N PRO A 74 -0.16 12.08 4.80
CA PRO A 74 -1.06 12.34 3.68
C PRO A 74 -0.35 13.13 2.57
N LEU A 75 -0.85 12.99 1.33
CA LEU A 75 -0.39 13.79 0.20
C LEU A 75 -0.77 15.28 0.38
N PHE A 76 -1.99 15.53 0.84
CA PHE A 76 -2.49 16.88 1.11
C PHE A 76 -2.78 17.07 2.59
N MET A 77 -2.27 18.17 3.15
CA MET A 77 -2.51 18.58 4.55
C MET A 77 -3.94 19.08 4.74
N ASP A 78 -4.37 19.28 5.98
CA ASP A 78 -5.73 19.72 6.33
C ASP A 78 -6.12 21.07 5.70
N ASP A 79 -5.16 21.91 5.37
CA ASP A 79 -5.37 23.18 4.68
C ASP A 79 -5.43 23.06 3.14
N GLY A 80 -5.38 21.83 2.62
CA GLY A 80 -5.41 21.52 1.19
C GLY A 80 -4.09 21.73 0.46
N ARG A 81 -3.00 22.08 1.17
CA ARG A 81 -1.67 22.20 0.56
C ARG A 81 -0.96 20.86 0.50
N LEU A 82 -0.06 20.70 -0.48
CA LEU A 82 0.84 19.56 -0.54
C LEU A 82 1.64 19.44 0.75
N ASN A 83 1.81 18.20 1.20
CA ASN A 83 2.60 17.91 2.38
C ASN A 83 4.08 18.28 2.15
N PRO A 84 4.66 19.21 2.92
CA PRO A 84 6.04 19.66 2.73
C PRO A 84 7.08 18.56 3.02
N GLN A 85 6.68 17.45 3.64
CA GLN A 85 7.55 16.28 3.85
C GLN A 85 7.68 15.39 2.61
N LEU A 86 6.82 15.56 1.60
CA LEU A 86 6.80 14.66 0.44
C LEU A 86 8.16 14.54 -0.27
N PRO A 87 8.94 15.63 -0.50
CA PRO A 87 10.26 15.51 -1.10
C PRO A 87 11.23 14.61 -0.32
N SER A 88 11.20 14.66 1.02
CA SER A 88 12.02 13.78 1.86
C SER A 88 11.56 12.33 1.80
N LEU A 89 10.25 12.09 1.78
CA LEU A 89 9.68 10.75 1.64
C LEU A 89 10.00 10.12 0.28
N LEU A 90 9.99 10.92 -0.80
CA LEU A 90 10.43 10.48 -2.13
C LEU A 90 11.92 10.12 -2.13
N GLN A 91 12.76 10.88 -1.39
CA GLN A 91 14.18 10.57 -1.26
C GLN A 91 14.41 9.29 -0.43
N GLU A 92 13.64 9.05 0.63
CA GLU A 92 13.66 7.80 1.39
C GLU A 92 13.29 6.61 0.48
N ALA A 93 12.19 6.72 -0.30
CA ALA A 93 11.76 5.71 -1.26
C ALA A 93 12.84 5.41 -2.31
N LYS A 94 13.49 6.46 -2.83
CA LYS A 94 14.61 6.34 -3.78
C LYS A 94 15.80 5.61 -3.17
N THR A 95 16.13 5.92 -1.91
CA THR A 95 17.24 5.27 -1.18
C THR A 95 16.94 3.78 -0.96
N LEU A 96 15.68 3.44 -0.70
CA LEU A 96 15.21 2.05 -0.59
C LEU A 96 15.13 1.34 -1.95
N ARG A 97 15.34 2.03 -3.08
CA ARG A 97 15.14 1.52 -4.44
C ARG A 97 13.72 0.99 -4.65
N ALA A 98 12.74 1.65 -4.00
CA ALA A 98 11.35 1.25 -4.07
C ALA A 98 10.77 1.49 -5.47
N LEU A 99 9.79 0.67 -5.87
CA LEU A 99 9.04 0.85 -7.10
C LEU A 99 8.21 2.14 -7.08
N TRP A 100 7.69 2.49 -5.89
CA TRP A 100 6.90 3.69 -5.64
C TRP A 100 6.94 4.09 -4.16
N LEU A 101 6.55 5.33 -3.93
CA LEU A 101 6.09 5.81 -2.63
C LEU A 101 4.55 5.69 -2.57
N LYS A 102 4.01 5.12 -1.50
CA LYS A 102 2.58 5.08 -1.18
C LYS A 102 2.27 6.04 -0.03
N VAL A 103 1.25 6.88 -0.19
CA VAL A 103 0.73 7.80 0.82
C VAL A 103 -0.80 7.81 0.79
N SER A 104 -1.46 8.26 1.86
CA SER A 104 -2.89 8.53 1.82
C SER A 104 -3.20 9.84 1.08
N LEU A 105 -4.46 10.02 0.63
CA LEU A 105 -4.85 11.23 -0.11
C LEU A 105 -4.76 12.49 0.75
N GLY A 106 -5.29 12.45 1.96
CA GLY A 106 -5.47 13.66 2.77
C GLY A 106 -6.52 14.61 2.20
N HIS A 107 -6.45 15.88 2.57
CA HIS A 107 -7.48 16.86 2.26
C HIS A 107 -7.32 17.50 0.88
N PHE A 108 -7.55 16.73 -0.18
CA PHE A 108 -7.54 17.24 -1.56
C PHE A 108 -8.72 18.17 -1.83
N VAL A 109 -8.45 19.43 -2.22
CA VAL A 109 -9.46 20.43 -2.58
C VAL A 109 -9.46 20.70 -4.09
N ARG A 110 -8.27 21.00 -4.67
CA ARG A 110 -8.10 21.39 -6.08
C ARG A 110 -6.65 21.21 -6.57
N ALA A 111 -6.48 21.28 -7.88
CA ALA A 111 -5.24 20.90 -8.57
C ALA A 111 -4.18 22.01 -8.65
N GLU A 112 -4.32 23.13 -7.92
CA GLU A 112 -3.43 24.30 -8.05
C GLU A 112 -1.94 24.00 -7.81
N GLN A 113 -1.62 22.93 -7.11
CA GLN A 113 -0.24 22.54 -6.77
C GLN A 113 0.25 21.32 -7.58
N PHE A 114 -0.48 20.90 -8.60
CA PHE A 114 -0.10 19.74 -9.40
C PHE A 114 1.20 19.94 -10.19
N ASP A 115 1.51 21.17 -10.60
CA ASP A 115 2.80 21.45 -11.24
C ASP A 115 3.95 21.25 -10.24
N THR A 116 3.80 21.74 -9.01
CA THR A 116 4.78 21.49 -7.95
C THR A 116 4.94 19.99 -7.64
N LEU A 117 3.82 19.26 -7.59
CA LEU A 117 3.87 17.81 -7.36
C LEU A 117 4.57 17.09 -8.54
N ARG A 118 4.29 17.50 -9.78
CA ARG A 118 4.97 16.99 -10.96
C ARG A 118 6.47 17.21 -10.89
N ASP A 119 6.91 18.44 -10.58
CA ASP A 119 8.33 18.77 -10.43
C ASP A 119 9.03 17.91 -9.38
N TRP A 120 8.37 17.62 -8.27
CA TRP A 120 8.91 16.75 -7.23
C TRP A 120 9.02 15.28 -7.69
N LEU A 121 8.02 14.77 -8.40
CA LEU A 121 8.05 13.42 -8.95
C LEU A 121 9.12 13.27 -10.03
N GLU A 122 9.22 14.22 -10.96
CA GLU A 122 10.22 14.22 -12.02
C GLU A 122 11.65 14.33 -11.46
N SER A 123 11.88 15.23 -10.50
CA SER A 123 13.21 15.42 -9.90
C SER A 123 13.67 14.24 -9.07
N SER A 124 12.74 13.56 -8.38
CA SER A 124 13.05 12.34 -7.64
C SER A 124 13.20 11.11 -8.53
N GLY A 125 12.49 11.08 -9.67
CA GLY A 125 12.36 9.91 -10.53
C GLY A 125 11.54 8.78 -9.89
N MET A 126 10.73 9.09 -8.85
CA MET A 126 9.92 8.12 -8.13
C MET A 126 8.48 8.13 -8.59
N ALA A 127 7.88 6.95 -8.71
CA ALA A 127 6.44 6.82 -8.88
C ALA A 127 5.71 7.09 -7.55
N LEU A 128 4.48 7.59 -7.65
CA LEU A 128 3.60 7.83 -6.51
C LEU A 128 2.30 7.05 -6.68
N VAL A 129 1.88 6.38 -5.62
CA VAL A 129 0.55 5.78 -5.52
C VAL A 129 -0.18 6.35 -4.31
N VAL A 130 -1.49 6.60 -4.48
CA VAL A 130 -2.32 7.24 -3.44
C VAL A 130 -3.43 6.29 -3.02
N GLU A 131 -3.50 6.04 -1.72
CA GLU A 131 -4.39 5.04 -1.11
C GLU A 131 -5.67 5.67 -0.57
N ASN A 132 -6.79 4.93 -0.70
CA ASN A 132 -8.01 5.15 0.06
C ASN A 132 -7.82 4.64 1.50
N ASP A 133 -7.67 5.57 2.43
CA ASP A 133 -7.51 5.26 3.84
C ASP A 133 -8.86 5.18 4.59
N GLN A 134 -8.80 4.93 5.90
CA GLN A 134 -9.97 4.83 6.77
C GLN A 134 -10.49 6.18 7.27
N THR A 135 -10.05 7.29 6.68
CA THR A 135 -10.48 8.65 7.03
C THR A 135 -11.58 9.14 6.07
N ALA A 136 -12.22 10.26 6.42
CA ALA A 136 -13.17 10.92 5.54
C ALA A 136 -12.56 11.32 4.17
N CYS A 137 -11.24 11.51 4.12
CA CYS A 137 -10.51 11.84 2.90
C CYS A 137 -10.32 10.63 1.97
N GLY A 138 -10.32 9.41 2.52
CA GLY A 138 -10.25 8.15 1.77
C GLY A 138 -11.58 7.67 1.19
N ARG A 139 -12.68 8.40 1.40
CA ARG A 139 -13.99 8.08 0.82
C ARG A 139 -14.00 8.16 -0.71
N LEU A 140 -14.97 7.50 -1.31
CA LEU A 140 -15.08 7.41 -2.77
C LEU A 140 -15.15 8.79 -3.45
N ALA A 141 -15.95 9.71 -2.93
CA ALA A 141 -16.11 11.03 -3.56
C ALA A 141 -14.82 11.88 -3.57
N PRO A 142 -14.02 12.01 -2.48
CA PRO A 142 -12.69 12.62 -2.55
C PRO A 142 -11.74 11.92 -3.52
N MET A 143 -11.67 10.59 -3.49
CA MET A 143 -10.80 9.80 -4.36
C MET A 143 -11.16 9.98 -5.83
N GLN A 144 -12.45 10.02 -6.18
CA GLN A 144 -12.92 10.31 -7.55
C GLN A 144 -12.53 11.71 -8.01
N ARG A 145 -12.71 12.74 -7.17
CA ARG A 145 -12.32 14.12 -7.51
C ARG A 145 -10.82 14.22 -7.77
N PHE A 146 -10.00 13.62 -6.91
CA PHE A 146 -8.57 13.57 -7.09
C PHE A 146 -8.18 12.84 -8.38
N ASN A 147 -8.72 11.66 -8.61
CA ASN A 147 -8.46 10.85 -9.80
C ASN A 147 -8.84 11.61 -11.09
N ALA A 148 -10.01 12.24 -11.12
CA ALA A 148 -10.44 13.04 -12.27
C ALA A 148 -9.49 14.23 -12.53
N ALA A 149 -9.04 14.90 -11.46
CA ALA A 149 -8.06 15.98 -11.59
C ALA A 149 -6.71 15.47 -12.11
N CYS A 150 -6.22 14.31 -11.61
CA CYS A 150 -4.99 13.70 -12.15
C CYS A 150 -5.09 13.41 -13.65
N GLN A 151 -6.22 12.84 -14.08
CA GLN A 151 -6.46 12.57 -15.51
C GLN A 151 -6.52 13.86 -16.34
N GLN A 152 -7.25 14.88 -15.88
CA GLN A 152 -7.38 16.16 -16.55
C GLN A 152 -6.03 16.86 -16.73
N HIS A 153 -5.16 16.79 -15.74
CA HIS A 153 -3.84 17.42 -15.74
C HIS A 153 -2.71 16.50 -16.20
N ALA A 154 -3.02 15.27 -16.65
CA ALA A 154 -2.03 14.25 -17.04
C ALA A 154 -0.92 14.07 -15.96
N LEU A 155 -1.32 14.08 -14.69
CA LEU A 155 -0.41 13.85 -13.57
C LEU A 155 -0.14 12.34 -13.46
N PRO A 156 1.14 11.87 -13.44
CA PRO A 156 1.47 10.44 -13.45
C PRO A 156 1.37 9.81 -12.04
N VAL A 157 0.18 9.85 -11.47
CA VAL A 157 -0.14 9.26 -10.16
C VAL A 157 -1.15 8.14 -10.36
N HIS A 158 -0.90 6.98 -9.76
CA HIS A 158 -1.84 5.88 -9.71
C HIS A 158 -2.47 5.75 -8.33
N LEU A 159 -3.55 4.96 -8.25
CA LEU A 159 -4.22 4.69 -6.98
C LEU A 159 -3.73 3.35 -6.42
N THR A 160 -3.58 3.29 -5.10
CA THR A 160 -3.62 2.04 -4.36
C THR A 160 -5.07 1.81 -3.96
N PHE A 161 -5.64 0.70 -4.39
CA PHE A 161 -6.98 0.29 -4.02
C PHE A 161 -6.88 -0.66 -2.82
N ASP A 162 -7.09 -0.16 -1.60
CA ASP A 162 -7.29 -1.01 -0.45
C ASP A 162 -8.72 -1.52 -0.45
N MET A 163 -8.88 -2.83 -0.57
CA MET A 163 -10.19 -3.46 -0.73
C MET A 163 -11.08 -3.30 0.49
N GLY A 164 -10.49 -3.33 1.69
CA GLY A 164 -11.22 -3.29 2.96
C GLY A 164 -11.61 -1.89 3.42
N ASN A 165 -10.73 -0.90 3.23
CA ASN A 165 -10.86 0.43 3.82
C ASN A 165 -12.18 1.14 3.47
N TRP A 166 -12.79 0.83 2.33
CA TRP A 166 -14.10 1.37 1.94
C TRP A 166 -15.20 1.11 2.98
N LEU A 167 -15.18 -0.08 3.61
CA LEU A 167 -16.19 -0.42 4.62
C LEU A 167 -16.08 0.45 5.86
N TRP A 168 -14.85 0.81 6.30
CA TRP A 168 -14.64 1.68 7.46
C TRP A 168 -15.22 3.08 7.26
N VAL A 169 -15.27 3.55 6.02
CA VAL A 169 -15.81 4.88 5.69
C VAL A 169 -17.26 4.82 5.17
N GLY A 170 -17.86 3.63 5.14
CA GLY A 170 -19.27 3.42 4.76
C GLY A 170 -19.53 3.48 3.25
N ASP A 171 -18.48 3.27 2.43
CA ASP A 171 -18.60 3.23 0.97
C ASP A 171 -18.59 1.77 0.46
N SER A 172 -19.18 1.50 -0.73
CA SER A 172 -19.14 0.18 -1.36
C SER A 172 -17.81 -0.05 -2.08
N PRO A 173 -17.06 -1.13 -1.74
CA PRO A 173 -15.85 -1.49 -2.47
C PRO A 173 -16.11 -1.80 -3.96
N GLU A 174 -17.26 -2.39 -4.30
CA GLU A 174 -17.64 -2.72 -5.68
C GLU A 174 -17.91 -1.46 -6.50
N GLU A 175 -18.65 -0.50 -5.92
CA GLU A 175 -18.88 0.80 -6.57
C GLU A 175 -17.56 1.54 -6.78
N ALA A 176 -16.69 1.56 -5.78
CA ALA A 176 -15.36 2.15 -5.89
C ALA A 176 -14.52 1.47 -6.98
N ALA A 177 -14.54 0.13 -7.06
CA ALA A 177 -13.85 -0.60 -8.11
C ALA A 177 -14.37 -0.24 -9.51
N HIS A 178 -15.70 -0.19 -9.72
CA HIS A 178 -16.27 0.23 -11.01
C HIS A 178 -15.86 1.65 -11.43
N GLN A 179 -15.69 2.54 -10.48
CA GLN A 179 -15.36 3.94 -10.74
C GLN A 179 -13.84 4.19 -10.92
N LEU A 180 -13.00 3.46 -10.21
CA LEU A 180 -11.57 3.78 -10.07
C LEU A 180 -10.62 2.75 -10.70
N ALA A 181 -11.08 1.54 -11.07
CA ALA A 181 -10.22 0.43 -11.49
C ALA A 181 -9.18 0.82 -12.55
N LYS A 182 -9.55 1.68 -13.52
CA LYS A 182 -8.65 2.09 -14.63
C LYS A 182 -7.43 2.89 -14.17
N SER A 183 -7.47 3.47 -12.97
CA SER A 183 -6.39 4.27 -12.40
C SER A 183 -5.62 3.54 -11.30
N VAL A 184 -6.05 2.30 -10.97
CA VAL A 184 -5.39 1.49 -9.95
C VAL A 184 -4.08 0.94 -10.49
N GLY A 185 -2.99 1.21 -9.78
CA GLY A 185 -1.65 0.70 -10.06
C GLY A 185 -1.16 -0.31 -9.02
N TYR A 186 -1.89 -0.43 -7.90
CA TYR A 186 -1.57 -1.34 -6.81
C TYR A 186 -2.84 -1.72 -6.05
N VAL A 187 -2.98 -2.97 -5.64
CA VAL A 187 -4.13 -3.45 -4.86
C VAL A 187 -3.66 -3.94 -3.51
N HIS A 188 -4.17 -3.37 -2.42
CA HIS A 188 -4.07 -3.96 -1.09
C HIS A 188 -5.20 -4.96 -0.91
N VAL A 189 -4.84 -6.24 -0.86
CA VAL A 189 -5.77 -7.31 -0.56
C VAL A 189 -6.01 -7.34 0.95
N LYS A 190 -7.25 -7.09 1.32
CA LYS A 190 -7.70 -7.07 2.71
C LYS A 190 -9.17 -7.41 2.72
N ALA A 191 -9.52 -8.54 3.32
CA ALA A 191 -10.91 -8.80 3.67
C ALA A 191 -11.24 -8.12 5.00
N ALA A 192 -12.50 -7.83 5.24
CA ALA A 192 -12.96 -7.23 6.48
C ALA A 192 -14.29 -7.85 6.92
N THR A 193 -14.42 -8.04 8.22
CA THR A 193 -15.67 -8.51 8.85
C THR A 193 -16.14 -7.51 9.89
N ALA A 194 -17.44 -7.42 10.08
CA ALA A 194 -18.02 -6.57 11.13
C ALA A 194 -17.48 -6.98 12.50
N HIS A 195 -17.09 -6.00 13.30
CA HIS A 195 -16.57 -6.19 14.65
C HIS A 195 -16.97 -5.02 15.53
N HIS A 196 -17.86 -5.28 16.50
CA HIS A 196 -18.52 -4.23 17.30
C HIS A 196 -19.17 -3.18 16.38
N ASP A 197 -18.91 -1.90 16.63
CA ASP A 197 -19.43 -0.78 15.84
C ASP A 197 -18.53 -0.42 14.64
N SER A 198 -17.63 -1.31 14.22
CA SER A 198 -16.67 -1.07 13.16
C SER A 198 -16.37 -2.38 12.38
N TYR A 199 -15.20 -2.47 11.79
CA TYR A 199 -14.70 -3.63 11.06
C TYR A 199 -13.32 -4.04 11.59
N ARG A 200 -12.94 -5.29 11.33
CA ARG A 200 -11.56 -5.77 11.48
C ARG A 200 -11.09 -6.42 10.20
N ALA A 201 -9.82 -6.24 9.89
CA ALA A 201 -9.18 -6.94 8.79
C ALA A 201 -9.05 -8.43 9.12
N VAL A 202 -9.31 -9.27 8.14
CA VAL A 202 -9.17 -10.73 8.22
C VAL A 202 -8.57 -11.27 6.93
N PRO A 203 -7.95 -12.46 6.96
CA PRO A 203 -7.54 -13.16 5.76
C PRO A 203 -8.73 -13.44 4.82
N PRO A 204 -8.52 -13.43 3.50
CA PRO A 204 -9.59 -13.61 2.51
C PRO A 204 -10.34 -14.95 2.61
N ASP A 205 -9.66 -16.03 3.00
CA ASP A 205 -10.24 -17.36 3.19
C ASP A 205 -11.04 -17.52 4.48
N GLN A 206 -10.95 -16.54 5.38
CA GLN A 206 -11.75 -16.44 6.60
C GLN A 206 -12.94 -15.49 6.46
N ALA A 207 -13.16 -14.92 5.28
CA ALA A 207 -14.25 -14.02 4.96
C ALA A 207 -15.17 -14.63 3.90
N GLU A 208 -16.30 -13.97 3.63
CA GLU A 208 -17.21 -14.41 2.59
C GLU A 208 -16.59 -14.31 1.19
N PRO A 209 -17.04 -15.12 0.19
CA PRO A 209 -16.49 -15.13 -1.19
C PRO A 209 -16.49 -13.79 -1.92
N ARG A 210 -17.22 -12.79 -1.42
CA ARG A 210 -17.28 -11.42 -1.93
C ARG A 210 -15.89 -10.83 -2.29
N TRP A 211 -14.88 -11.16 -1.52
CA TRP A 211 -13.52 -10.62 -1.73
C TRP A 211 -12.88 -11.12 -3.02
N LEU A 212 -13.13 -12.36 -3.40
CA LEU A 212 -12.68 -12.92 -4.67
C LEU A 212 -13.42 -12.27 -5.85
N ASP A 213 -14.71 -11.99 -5.70
CA ASP A 213 -15.49 -11.31 -6.74
C ASP A 213 -15.04 -9.85 -6.91
N LEU A 214 -14.72 -9.16 -5.82
CA LEU A 214 -14.16 -7.81 -5.88
C LEU A 214 -12.81 -7.78 -6.62
N LEU A 215 -11.94 -8.77 -6.42
CA LEU A 215 -10.68 -8.87 -7.15
C LEU A 215 -10.87 -8.97 -8.68
N LYS A 216 -11.98 -9.55 -9.15
CA LYS A 216 -12.29 -9.65 -10.58
C LYS A 216 -12.68 -8.31 -11.22
N LEU A 217 -13.08 -7.31 -10.40
CA LEU A 217 -13.39 -5.94 -10.86
C LEU A 217 -12.14 -5.06 -10.98
N LEU A 218 -11.01 -5.51 -10.43
CA LEU A 218 -9.75 -4.76 -10.38
C LEU A 218 -8.78 -5.24 -11.48
N PRO A 219 -7.80 -4.42 -11.89
CA PRO A 219 -6.82 -4.81 -12.90
C PRO A 219 -6.09 -6.10 -12.51
N THR A 220 -5.92 -7.00 -13.48
CA THR A 220 -5.31 -8.32 -13.24
C THR A 220 -3.79 -8.33 -13.31
N ASP A 221 -3.19 -7.29 -13.88
CA ASP A 221 -1.76 -7.17 -14.19
C ASP A 221 -0.99 -6.29 -13.21
N VAL A 222 -1.68 -5.61 -12.27
CA VAL A 222 -1.04 -4.79 -11.24
C VAL A 222 -0.62 -5.64 -10.02
N PRO A 223 0.42 -5.24 -9.28
CA PRO A 223 0.84 -5.91 -8.06
C PRO A 223 -0.29 -5.97 -7.00
N ARG A 224 -0.27 -7.03 -6.20
CA ARG A 224 -1.16 -7.22 -5.05
C ARG A 224 -0.36 -7.26 -3.76
N GLY A 225 -0.73 -6.44 -2.78
CA GLY A 225 -0.16 -6.40 -1.44
C GLY A 225 -1.01 -7.21 -0.46
N ILE A 226 -0.39 -8.08 0.31
CA ILE A 226 -1.02 -8.78 1.43
C ILE A 226 -1.00 -7.84 2.63
N GLU A 227 -2.18 -7.30 3.00
CA GLU A 227 -2.33 -6.35 4.11
C GLU A 227 -3.44 -6.79 5.08
N PHE A 228 -3.49 -8.06 5.42
CA PHE A 228 -4.31 -8.62 6.48
C PHE A 228 -3.44 -9.37 7.48
N PRO A 229 -3.90 -9.64 8.71
CA PRO A 229 -3.08 -10.27 9.74
C PRO A 229 -2.50 -11.62 9.29
N LEU A 230 -1.17 -11.75 9.40
CA LEU A 230 -0.41 -12.97 9.18
C LEU A 230 0.06 -13.49 10.54
N GLU A 231 -0.75 -14.33 11.16
CA GLU A 231 -0.54 -14.81 12.52
C GLU A 231 -0.37 -16.34 12.53
N GLY A 232 0.57 -16.82 13.33
CA GLY A 232 0.82 -18.26 13.50
C GLY A 232 2.20 -18.56 14.08
N ALA A 233 2.42 -19.79 14.45
CA ALA A 233 3.71 -20.24 15.01
C ALA A 233 4.82 -20.28 13.94
N ASP A 234 4.48 -20.53 12.70
CA ASP A 234 5.38 -20.50 11.54
C ASP A 234 4.91 -19.43 10.55
N LEU A 235 5.47 -18.22 10.68
CA LEU A 235 5.11 -17.07 9.83
C LEU A 235 5.44 -17.33 8.35
N THR A 236 6.49 -18.11 8.05
CA THR A 236 6.84 -18.43 6.67
C THR A 236 5.77 -19.34 6.04
N ALA A 237 5.30 -20.34 6.76
CA ALA A 237 4.24 -21.23 6.27
C ALA A 237 2.91 -20.49 6.09
N VAL A 238 2.53 -19.62 7.03
CA VAL A 238 1.33 -18.78 6.93
C VAL A 238 1.42 -17.84 5.75
N THR A 239 2.53 -17.12 5.59
CA THR A 239 2.73 -16.20 4.47
C THR A 239 2.67 -16.94 3.13
N ARG A 240 3.34 -18.11 3.03
CA ARG A 240 3.32 -18.94 1.82
C ARG A 240 1.91 -19.38 1.45
N HIS A 241 1.09 -19.77 2.43
CA HIS A 241 -0.31 -20.14 2.18
C HIS A 241 -1.05 -19.03 1.43
N TYR A 242 -0.92 -17.78 1.87
CA TYR A 242 -1.61 -16.65 1.24
C TYR A 242 -0.97 -16.18 -0.07
N VAL A 243 0.36 -16.28 -0.20
CA VAL A 243 1.04 -16.08 -1.48
C VAL A 243 0.52 -17.08 -2.51
N ASP A 244 0.43 -18.36 -2.17
CA ASP A 244 -0.07 -19.42 -3.06
C ASP A 244 -1.57 -19.25 -3.37
N LEU A 245 -2.37 -18.81 -2.40
CA LEU A 245 -3.78 -18.51 -2.59
C LEU A 245 -3.96 -17.40 -3.64
N LEU A 246 -3.29 -16.27 -3.46
CA LEU A 246 -3.44 -15.09 -4.34
C LEU A 246 -2.76 -15.26 -5.71
N ARG A 247 -1.84 -16.23 -5.87
CA ARG A 247 -1.28 -16.56 -7.19
C ARG A 247 -2.29 -17.29 -8.09
N LYS A 248 -3.28 -17.96 -7.51
CA LYS A 248 -4.29 -18.72 -8.24
C LYS A 248 -5.46 -17.84 -8.70
N GLU A 249 -5.63 -16.68 -8.05
CA GLU A 249 -6.67 -15.70 -8.36
C GLU A 249 -6.21 -14.71 -9.45
#